data_c2e563fb60958d2aca13ed150bfb14ac
#
_entry.id   c2e563fb60958d2aca13ed150bfb14ac
#
_cell.length_a   1.000
_cell.length_b   1.000
_cell.length_c   1.000
_cell.angle_alpha   90.00
_cell.angle_beta   90.00
_cell.angle_gamma   90.00
#
_symmetry.space_group_name_H-M   'P 1'
#
loop_
_entity.id
_entity.type
_entity.pdbx_description
1 polymer ?
#
loop_
_entity_poly.entity_id
_entity_poly.type
_entity_poly.pdbx_seq_one_letter_code
_entity_poly.pdbx_strand_id
1 'polypeptide(L)'
;FRETATAMGALLKAEGTTFLLVTTPATSRVSEGAAFAEALLERGLSAAAIVANRVHPWAIEGGIDASVLESGGGESNLPVEVARELRALAAREQVRAEGDARQLRQVASKSGLPAVLVPELESDVHDLRSLATVAAWVIEAEAAS
;
A
#
# COMPACT_ATOMS: atom_id res chain seq x y z
N PHE A 1 -3.01 24.11 -30.23
CA PHE A 1 -3.33 22.78 -29.66
C PHE A 1 -2.19 21.77 -29.86
N ARG A 2 -1.62 21.65 -31.06
CA ARG A 2 -0.48 20.74 -31.36
C ARG A 2 0.80 21.13 -30.61
N GLU A 3 1.14 22.40 -30.57
CA GLU A 3 2.32 22.91 -29.86
C GLU A 3 2.25 22.63 -28.35
N THR A 4 1.09 22.83 -27.74
CA THR A 4 0.86 22.55 -26.33
C THR A 4 0.99 21.04 -26.02
N ALA A 5 0.46 20.19 -26.89
CA ALA A 5 0.57 18.73 -26.72
C ALA A 5 2.02 18.24 -26.86
N THR A 6 2.79 18.84 -27.81
CA THR A 6 4.21 18.53 -28.00
C THR A 6 5.04 18.98 -26.80
N ALA A 7 4.81 20.20 -26.29
CA ALA A 7 5.48 20.73 -25.11
C ALA A 7 5.19 19.90 -23.84
N MET A 8 3.95 19.47 -23.66
CA MET A 8 3.55 18.59 -22.57
C MET A 8 4.24 17.22 -22.67
N GLY A 9 4.28 16.63 -23.88
CA GLY A 9 4.99 15.38 -24.13
C GLY A 9 6.49 15.46 -23.85
N ALA A 10 7.11 16.60 -24.17
CA ALA A 10 8.52 16.85 -23.85
C ALA A 10 8.74 16.99 -22.33
N LEU A 11 7.83 17.68 -21.62
CA LEU A 11 7.89 17.84 -20.16
C LEU A 11 7.80 16.47 -19.46
N LEU A 12 6.88 15.61 -19.87
CA LEU A 12 6.72 14.28 -19.30
C LEU A 12 7.94 13.38 -19.48
N LYS A 13 8.78 13.65 -20.49
CA LYS A 13 10.02 12.91 -20.77
C LYS A 13 11.28 13.60 -20.29
N ALA A 14 11.16 14.78 -19.68
CA ALA A 14 12.31 15.52 -19.16
C ALA A 14 12.96 14.75 -17.99
N GLU A 15 14.28 14.83 -17.87
CA GLU A 15 15.05 14.20 -16.77
C GLU A 15 14.58 14.59 -15.37
N GLY A 16 13.98 15.80 -15.22
CA GLY A 16 13.41 16.27 -13.97
C GLY A 16 11.98 15.76 -13.67
N THR A 17 11.40 14.92 -14.56
CA THR A 17 10.05 14.39 -14.38
C THR A 17 10.12 12.92 -14.01
N THR A 18 9.49 12.55 -12.90
CA THR A 18 9.34 11.15 -12.49
C THR A 18 7.89 10.85 -12.16
N PHE A 19 7.52 9.58 -12.25
CA PHE A 19 6.16 9.11 -11.95
C PHE A 19 6.15 8.28 -10.68
N LEU A 20 5.15 8.52 -9.85
CA LEU A 20 4.76 7.64 -8.75
C LEU A 20 3.47 6.94 -9.13
N LEU A 21 3.46 5.63 -9.09
CA LEU A 21 2.27 4.84 -9.39
C LEU A 21 1.54 4.55 -8.09
N VAL A 22 0.34 5.11 -7.94
CA VAL A 22 -0.47 4.87 -6.75
C VAL A 22 -1.48 3.77 -7.04
N THR A 23 -1.50 2.73 -6.20
CA THR A 23 -2.42 1.59 -6.30
C THR A 23 -2.96 1.22 -4.92
N THR A 24 -3.85 0.23 -4.87
CA THR A 24 -4.32 -0.40 -3.63
C THR A 24 -4.04 -1.92 -3.71
N PRO A 25 -4.01 -2.65 -2.58
CA PRO A 25 -3.72 -4.08 -2.59
C PRO A 25 -4.83 -4.97 -3.20
N ALA A 26 -5.91 -4.39 -3.72
CA ALA A 26 -6.95 -5.16 -4.41
C ALA A 26 -6.39 -5.86 -5.67
N THR A 27 -6.70 -7.14 -5.85
CA THR A 27 -6.12 -8.02 -6.88
C THR A 27 -6.19 -7.44 -8.29
N SER A 28 -7.33 -6.84 -8.69
CA SER A 28 -7.48 -6.20 -10.01
C SER A 28 -6.57 -4.98 -10.16
N ARG A 29 -6.43 -4.19 -9.11
CA ARG A 29 -5.62 -2.95 -9.12
C ARG A 29 -4.13 -3.23 -9.20
N VAL A 30 -3.70 -4.31 -8.57
CA VAL A 30 -2.30 -4.77 -8.62
C VAL A 30 -1.87 -5.12 -10.04
N SER A 31 -2.69 -5.90 -10.76
CA SER A 31 -2.39 -6.26 -12.15
C SER A 31 -2.44 -5.06 -13.09
N GLU A 32 -3.39 -4.15 -12.90
CA GLU A 32 -3.47 -2.89 -13.63
C GLU A 32 -2.25 -2.00 -13.38
N GLY A 33 -1.80 -1.88 -12.13
CA GLY A 33 -0.61 -1.11 -11.76
C GLY A 33 0.66 -1.63 -12.41
N ALA A 34 0.87 -2.95 -12.42
CA ALA A 34 2.02 -3.57 -13.07
C ALA A 34 2.01 -3.35 -14.59
N ALA A 35 0.87 -3.58 -15.24
CA ALA A 35 0.71 -3.33 -16.68
C ALA A 35 0.89 -1.84 -17.03
N PHE A 36 0.47 -0.94 -16.15
CA PHE A 36 0.67 0.49 -16.37
C PHE A 36 2.14 0.90 -16.23
N ALA A 37 2.88 0.32 -15.26
CA ALA A 37 4.32 0.52 -15.13
C ALA A 37 5.07 0.10 -16.40
N GLU A 38 4.75 -1.06 -16.96
CA GLU A 38 5.30 -1.57 -18.21
C GLU A 38 4.99 -0.62 -19.39
N ALA A 39 3.75 -0.18 -19.50
CA ALA A 39 3.32 0.76 -20.53
C ALA A 39 4.00 2.14 -20.43
N LEU A 40 4.39 2.60 -19.25
CA LEU A 40 5.20 3.81 -19.07
C LEU A 40 6.61 3.59 -19.60
N LEU A 41 7.24 2.48 -19.24
CA LEU A 41 8.60 2.13 -19.70
C LEU A 41 8.68 2.02 -21.23
N GLU A 42 7.71 1.37 -21.86
CA GLU A 42 7.62 1.29 -23.34
C GLU A 42 7.56 2.66 -24.02
N ARG A 43 7.03 3.67 -23.34
CA ARG A 43 6.94 5.05 -23.81
C ARG A 43 8.15 5.92 -23.45
N GLY A 44 9.16 5.33 -22.81
CA GLY A 44 10.35 6.05 -22.33
C GLY A 44 10.05 6.98 -21.15
N LEU A 45 9.04 6.65 -20.33
CA LEU A 45 8.70 7.37 -19.11
C LEU A 45 9.23 6.58 -17.90
N SER A 46 9.83 7.27 -16.94
CA SER A 46 10.43 6.64 -15.76
C SER A 46 9.47 6.70 -14.57
N ALA A 47 9.14 5.54 -14.02
CA ALA A 47 8.46 5.43 -12.72
C ALA A 47 9.52 5.18 -11.64
N ALA A 48 9.49 5.98 -10.56
CA ALA A 48 10.43 5.85 -9.44
C ALA A 48 10.00 4.81 -8.42
N ALA A 49 8.70 4.73 -8.13
CA ALA A 49 8.16 3.83 -7.12
C ALA A 49 6.68 3.53 -7.35
N ILE A 50 6.21 2.48 -6.69
CA ILE A 50 4.79 2.18 -6.51
C ILE A 50 4.39 2.52 -5.07
N VAL A 51 3.38 3.37 -4.92
CA VAL A 51 2.76 3.68 -3.63
C VAL A 51 1.52 2.82 -3.47
N ALA A 52 1.59 1.81 -2.62
CA ALA A 52 0.45 0.99 -2.26
C ALA A 52 -0.30 1.68 -1.11
N ASN A 53 -1.44 2.25 -1.41
CA ASN A 53 -2.28 2.98 -0.47
C ASN A 53 -3.36 2.07 0.12
N ARG A 54 -3.78 2.32 1.37
CA ARG A 54 -4.79 1.56 2.11
C ARG A 54 -4.41 0.09 2.29
N VAL A 55 -3.16 -0.13 2.64
CA VAL A 55 -2.64 -1.46 3.00
C VAL A 55 -3.12 -1.80 4.40
N HIS A 56 -3.58 -3.02 4.61
CA HIS A 56 -3.95 -3.47 5.95
C HIS A 56 -2.74 -3.33 6.90
N PRO A 57 -2.87 -2.68 8.08
CA PRO A 57 -1.74 -2.42 8.98
C PRO A 57 -0.92 -3.68 9.31
N TRP A 58 -1.58 -4.79 9.60
CA TRP A 58 -0.92 -6.07 9.89
C TRP A 58 -0.12 -6.65 8.71
N ALA A 59 -0.42 -6.25 7.47
CA ALA A 59 0.39 -6.64 6.32
C ALA A 59 1.77 -5.95 6.32
N ILE A 60 1.86 -4.78 6.96
CA ILE A 60 3.10 -4.00 7.13
C ILE A 60 3.86 -4.48 8.37
N GLU A 61 3.16 -4.69 9.47
CA GLU A 61 3.74 -5.04 10.78
C GLU A 61 4.06 -6.54 10.95
N GLY A 62 3.71 -7.39 9.98
CA GLY A 62 3.99 -8.82 10.02
C GLY A 62 2.87 -9.67 10.64
N GLY A 63 1.70 -9.07 10.88
CA GLY A 63 0.52 -9.76 11.42
C GLY A 63 0.44 -9.74 12.95
N ILE A 64 -0.61 -10.34 13.48
CA ILE A 64 -0.74 -10.60 14.92
C ILE A 64 -0.13 -11.98 15.23
N ASP A 65 0.62 -12.06 16.33
CA ASP A 65 1.07 -13.34 16.85
C ASP A 65 -0.14 -14.23 17.20
N ALA A 66 -0.18 -15.41 16.61
CA ALA A 66 -1.27 -16.37 16.84
C ALA A 66 -1.45 -16.70 18.34
N SER A 67 -0.38 -16.66 19.13
CA SER A 67 -0.43 -16.88 20.57
C SER A 67 -1.27 -15.82 21.30
N VAL A 68 -1.29 -14.59 20.82
CA VAL A 68 -2.15 -13.50 21.35
C VAL A 68 -3.62 -13.80 21.09
N LEU A 69 -3.94 -14.38 19.93
CA LEU A 69 -5.29 -14.80 19.59
C LEU A 69 -5.75 -16.02 20.40
N GLU A 70 -4.82 -16.98 20.66
CA GLU A 70 -5.10 -18.19 21.42
C GLU A 70 -5.21 -17.92 22.92
N SER A 71 -4.35 -17.07 23.47
CA SER A 71 -4.35 -16.73 24.90
C SER A 71 -5.50 -15.81 25.34
N GLY A 72 -6.31 -15.32 24.39
CA GLY A 72 -7.44 -14.42 24.71
C GLY A 72 -7.03 -13.07 25.28
N GLY A 73 -5.76 -12.65 24.98
CA GLY A 73 -5.28 -11.33 25.42
C GLY A 73 -4.97 -11.24 26.90
N GLY A 74 -4.42 -12.29 27.53
CA GLY A 74 -4.09 -12.28 28.95
C GLY A 74 -5.32 -12.02 29.82
N GLU A 75 -5.26 -12.08 31.09
CA GLU A 75 -6.29 -11.88 32.15
C GLU A 75 -7.55 -11.00 31.84
N SER A 76 -8.03 -11.00 30.59
CA SER A 76 -9.23 -10.24 30.21
C SER A 76 -10.48 -10.99 30.70
N ASN A 77 -11.19 -10.43 31.66
CA ASN A 77 -12.51 -10.86 32.15
C ASN A 77 -13.60 -10.71 31.05
N LEU A 78 -13.30 -11.00 29.80
CA LEU A 78 -14.28 -10.91 28.72
C LEU A 78 -15.24 -12.11 28.76
N PRO A 79 -16.54 -11.91 28.56
CA PRO A 79 -17.47 -13.01 28.33
C PRO A 79 -17.02 -13.91 27.19
N VAL A 80 -17.21 -15.22 27.34
CA VAL A 80 -16.75 -16.24 26.38
C VAL A 80 -17.24 -15.95 24.95
N GLU A 81 -18.49 -15.48 24.81
CA GLU A 81 -19.05 -15.08 23.52
C GLU A 81 -18.29 -13.94 22.88
N VAL A 82 -17.98 -12.89 23.64
CA VAL A 82 -17.22 -11.72 23.16
C VAL A 82 -15.81 -12.14 22.74
N ALA A 83 -15.14 -12.96 23.54
CA ALA A 83 -13.81 -13.49 23.20
C ALA A 83 -13.84 -14.32 21.91
N ARG A 84 -14.89 -15.11 21.69
CA ARG A 84 -15.08 -15.88 20.45
C ARG A 84 -15.29 -14.98 19.23
N GLU A 85 -16.11 -13.95 19.35
CA GLU A 85 -16.36 -12.99 18.28
C GLU A 85 -15.11 -12.19 17.92
N LEU A 86 -14.33 -11.74 18.89
CA LEU A 86 -13.06 -11.05 18.68
C LEU A 86 -12.04 -11.94 17.96
N ARG A 87 -11.93 -13.20 18.35
CA ARG A 87 -11.05 -14.16 17.63
C ARG A 87 -11.49 -14.37 16.20
N ALA A 88 -12.80 -14.50 15.95
CA ALA A 88 -13.31 -14.66 14.60
C ALA A 88 -13.10 -13.40 13.74
N LEU A 89 -13.18 -12.22 14.33
CA LEU A 89 -12.86 -10.95 13.67
C LEU A 89 -11.36 -10.90 13.35
N ALA A 90 -10.50 -11.13 14.33
CA ALA A 90 -9.07 -11.10 14.16
C ALA A 90 -8.57 -12.12 13.10
N ALA A 91 -9.16 -13.32 13.07
CA ALA A 91 -8.86 -14.29 12.02
C ALA A 91 -9.22 -13.81 10.61
N ARG A 92 -10.33 -13.07 10.45
CA ARG A 92 -10.72 -12.46 9.16
C ARG A 92 -9.76 -11.35 8.75
N GLU A 93 -9.39 -10.48 9.69
CA GLU A 93 -8.44 -9.41 9.42
C GLU A 93 -7.04 -9.96 9.10
N GLN A 94 -6.63 -11.04 9.73
CA GLN A 94 -5.39 -11.74 9.40
C GLN A 94 -5.38 -12.27 7.96
N VAL A 95 -6.47 -12.90 7.52
CA VAL A 95 -6.60 -13.38 6.13
C VAL A 95 -6.55 -12.22 5.13
N ARG A 96 -7.16 -11.09 5.47
CA ARG A 96 -7.12 -9.87 4.66
C ARG A 96 -5.69 -9.32 4.57
N ALA A 97 -5.00 -9.19 5.69
CA ALA A 97 -3.61 -8.73 5.75
C ALA A 97 -2.66 -9.61 4.94
N GLU A 98 -2.79 -10.94 5.06
CA GLU A 98 -2.01 -11.88 4.25
C GLU A 98 -2.33 -11.78 2.75
N GLY A 99 -3.59 -11.49 2.42
CA GLY A 99 -4.02 -11.18 1.05
C GLY A 99 -3.26 -9.98 0.50
N ASP A 100 -3.29 -8.87 1.23
CA ASP A 100 -2.60 -7.64 0.88
C ASP A 100 -1.10 -7.87 0.72
N ALA A 101 -0.46 -8.52 1.70
CA ALA A 101 0.97 -8.82 1.65
C ALA A 101 1.35 -9.67 0.42
N ARG A 102 0.51 -10.63 0.02
CA ARG A 102 0.75 -11.42 -1.20
C ARG A 102 0.66 -10.57 -2.47
N GLN A 103 -0.36 -9.71 -2.55
CA GLN A 103 -0.54 -8.81 -3.70
C GLN A 103 0.62 -7.82 -3.84
N LEU A 104 1.08 -7.24 -2.74
CA LEU A 104 2.21 -6.32 -2.73
C LEU A 104 3.51 -6.98 -3.20
N ARG A 105 3.80 -8.19 -2.72
CA ARG A 105 4.96 -8.96 -3.21
C ARG A 105 4.86 -9.24 -4.71
N GLN A 106 3.67 -9.52 -5.21
CA GLN A 106 3.45 -9.75 -6.64
C GLN A 106 3.67 -8.49 -7.48
N VAL A 107 3.22 -7.32 -7.01
CA VAL A 107 3.48 -6.03 -7.69
C VAL A 107 4.97 -5.75 -7.73
N ALA A 108 5.64 -5.79 -6.58
CA ALA A 108 7.06 -5.51 -6.48
C ALA A 108 7.89 -6.43 -7.41
N SER A 109 7.57 -7.74 -7.41
CA SER A 109 8.28 -8.70 -8.27
C SER A 109 8.05 -8.51 -9.77
N LYS A 110 6.85 -8.05 -10.17
CA LYS A 110 6.52 -7.84 -11.60
C LYS A 110 7.01 -6.51 -12.14
N SER A 111 6.93 -5.45 -11.34
CA SER A 111 7.31 -4.12 -11.78
C SER A 111 8.81 -3.84 -11.68
N GLY A 112 9.52 -4.55 -10.79
CA GLY A 112 10.90 -4.24 -10.44
C GLY A 112 11.10 -2.89 -9.76
N LEU A 113 10.00 -2.20 -9.38
CA LEU A 113 10.01 -0.91 -8.73
C LEU A 113 9.95 -1.06 -7.20
N PRO A 114 10.59 -0.19 -6.44
CA PRO A 114 10.41 -0.14 -5.00
C PRO A 114 8.95 0.15 -4.65
N ALA A 115 8.44 -0.48 -3.58
CA ALA A 115 7.08 -0.29 -3.10
C ALA A 115 7.08 0.47 -1.79
N VAL A 116 6.36 1.59 -1.75
CA VAL A 116 6.06 2.37 -0.54
C VAL A 116 4.69 1.94 -0.03
N LEU A 117 4.60 1.54 1.24
CA LEU A 117 3.37 1.04 1.84
C LEU A 117 2.75 2.12 2.72
N VAL A 118 1.54 2.54 2.39
CA VAL A 118 0.75 3.49 3.20
C VAL A 118 -0.41 2.71 3.83
N PRO A 119 -0.49 2.64 5.17
CA PRO A 119 -1.53 1.87 5.84
C PRO A 119 -2.91 2.47 5.63
N GLU A 120 -3.93 1.64 5.75
CA GLU A 120 -5.30 2.09 5.90
C GLU A 120 -5.42 2.84 7.23
N LEU A 121 -5.83 4.11 7.17
CA LEU A 121 -5.98 4.95 8.35
C LEU A 121 -7.38 4.75 8.95
N GLU A 122 -7.51 4.95 10.26
CA GLU A 122 -8.80 4.86 10.97
C GLU A 122 -9.83 5.91 10.51
N SER A 123 -9.36 7.02 9.95
CA SER A 123 -10.21 8.09 9.44
C SER A 123 -9.70 8.61 8.10
N ASP A 124 -10.60 9.21 7.32
CA ASP A 124 -10.25 9.84 6.05
C ASP A 124 -9.29 11.03 6.24
N VAL A 125 -8.38 11.20 5.27
CA VAL A 125 -7.43 12.31 5.24
C VAL A 125 -8.14 13.57 4.74
N HIS A 126 -8.45 14.48 5.65
CA HIS A 126 -9.16 15.72 5.34
C HIS A 126 -8.58 16.97 6.00
N ASP A 127 -7.48 16.82 6.75
CA ASP A 127 -6.76 17.94 7.38
C ASP A 127 -5.24 17.79 7.24
N LEU A 128 -4.51 18.87 7.61
CA LEU A 128 -3.04 18.89 7.51
C LEU A 128 -2.37 17.88 8.45
N ARG A 129 -2.98 17.52 9.56
CA ARG A 129 -2.43 16.57 10.52
C ARG A 129 -2.46 15.15 9.93
N SER A 130 -3.61 14.73 9.43
CA SER A 130 -3.74 13.43 8.79
C SER A 130 -2.90 13.33 7.51
N LEU A 131 -2.78 14.42 6.75
CA LEU A 131 -1.86 14.48 5.61
C LEU A 131 -0.39 14.35 6.03
N ALA A 132 0.03 14.97 7.13
CA ALA A 132 1.38 14.83 7.66
C ALA A 132 1.69 13.38 8.08
N THR A 133 0.71 12.66 8.60
CA THR A 133 0.85 11.22 8.91
C THR A 133 1.13 10.41 7.65
N VAL A 134 0.39 10.64 6.56
CA VAL A 134 0.64 9.97 5.27
C VAL A 134 2.02 10.33 4.72
N ALA A 135 2.40 11.62 4.81
CA ALA A 135 3.70 12.08 4.33
C ALA A 135 4.87 11.41 5.08
N ALA A 136 4.73 11.20 6.40
CA ALA A 136 5.74 10.48 7.18
C ALA A 136 5.97 9.06 6.65
N TRP A 137 4.92 8.30 6.36
CA TRP A 137 5.04 6.96 5.77
C TRP A 137 5.77 6.95 4.43
N VAL A 138 5.49 7.94 3.58
CA VAL A 138 6.14 8.04 2.26
C VAL A 138 7.63 8.41 2.39
N ILE A 139 7.97 9.34 3.30
CA ILE A 139 9.34 9.83 3.49
C ILE A 139 10.21 8.78 4.22
N GLU A 140 9.67 8.13 5.25
CA GLU A 140 10.41 7.09 6.00
C GLU A 140 10.74 5.87 5.14
N ALA A 141 9.86 5.50 4.22
CA ALA A 141 10.11 4.41 3.28
C ALA A 141 11.26 4.70 2.32
N GLU A 142 11.47 5.97 1.94
CA GLU A 142 12.60 6.39 1.09
C GLU A 142 13.93 6.28 1.84
N ALA A 143 13.95 6.54 3.15
CA ALA A 143 15.15 6.45 3.98
C ALA A 143 15.59 4.99 4.28
N ALA A 144 14.71 4.02 4.07
CA ALA A 144 14.97 2.59 4.33
C ALA A 144 15.40 1.79 3.06
N SER A 145 15.41 2.44 1.91
CA SER A 145 15.76 1.85 0.60
C SER A 145 17.20 2.13 0.21
#